data_4ac74e63ae510413fd06f0050b463166
#
_entry.id   4ac74e63ae510413fd06f0050b463166
#
_cell.length_a   1.000
_cell.length_b   1.000
_cell.length_c   1.000
_cell.angle_alpha   90.00
_cell.angle_beta   90.00
_cell.angle_gamma   90.00
#
_symmetry.space_group_name_H-M   'P 1'
#
loop_
_entity.id
_entity.type
_entity.pdbx_description
1 polymer ?
#
loop_
_entity_poly.entity_id
_entity_poly.type
_entity_poly.pdbx_seq_one_letter_code
_entity_poly.pdbx_strand_id
1 'polypeptide(L)'
;MKHALLSPLLAGLLLLTGCSQPAAQAGGGGGTIDAINHTKWAINHFSVDNQSGIDIIGPFQGGGGGCCYSVPARWVPGMTVRIDWEAGVAYASDVPDLPAPTRPIYKGQNNKEWTEEISKYNRQRSVWYKKINAQKRQHSKTVPVPDYTGQDVCGITVHFLPCDDVKVTTSCYTYGSPAYPIKEPIRMKEPKDCPR
;
A
#
# COMPACT_ATOMS: atom_id res chain seq x y z
N MET A 1 2.29 57.24 -46.29
CA MET A 1 1.68 56.99 -44.96
C MET A 1 1.89 55.51 -44.62
N LYS A 2 2.79 55.24 -43.65
CA LYS A 2 3.22 53.87 -43.28
C LYS A 2 2.48 53.48 -42.01
N HIS A 3 1.66 52.44 -42.09
CA HIS A 3 1.08 51.84 -40.90
C HIS A 3 1.84 50.55 -40.59
N ALA A 4 2.59 50.57 -39.47
CA ALA A 4 3.27 49.42 -38.91
C ALA A 4 2.26 48.66 -38.02
N LEU A 5 2.01 47.40 -38.38
CA LEU A 5 1.24 46.48 -37.57
C LEU A 5 2.18 45.79 -36.57
N LEU A 6 2.02 46.13 -35.31
CA LEU A 6 2.66 45.48 -34.17
C LEU A 6 1.86 44.20 -33.83
N SER A 7 2.49 43.06 -34.01
CA SER A 7 1.99 41.73 -33.59
C SER A 7 2.39 41.49 -32.13
N PRO A 8 1.47 41.23 -31.20
CA PRO A 8 1.87 40.87 -29.85
C PRO A 8 2.17 39.35 -29.83
N LEU A 9 3.43 39.01 -29.58
CA LEU A 9 3.88 37.68 -29.21
C LEU A 9 3.28 37.32 -27.84
N LEU A 10 2.29 36.43 -27.87
CA LEU A 10 1.72 35.83 -26.65
C LEU A 10 2.68 34.75 -26.15
N ALA A 11 3.56 35.12 -25.24
CA ALA A 11 4.43 34.18 -24.52
C ALA A 11 3.59 33.38 -23.54
N GLY A 12 3.22 32.15 -23.94
CA GLY A 12 2.57 31.20 -23.06
C GLY A 12 3.56 30.70 -21.99
N LEU A 13 3.43 31.21 -20.79
CA LEU A 13 4.17 30.77 -19.61
C LEU A 13 3.52 29.45 -19.13
N LEU A 14 4.07 28.32 -19.55
CA LEU A 14 3.75 27.01 -19.00
C LEU A 14 4.28 26.96 -17.56
N LEU A 15 3.39 27.19 -16.60
CA LEU A 15 3.65 26.90 -15.20
C LEU A 15 3.69 25.37 -15.01
N LEU A 16 4.87 24.80 -15.10
CA LEU A 16 5.15 23.46 -14.59
C LEU A 16 5.06 23.55 -13.07
N THR A 17 3.87 23.29 -12.52
CA THR A 17 3.71 23.01 -11.09
C THR A 17 4.28 21.62 -10.83
N GLY A 18 5.60 21.51 -10.80
CA GLY A 18 6.25 20.36 -10.21
C GLY A 18 5.86 20.30 -8.74
N CYS A 19 5.37 19.16 -8.26
CA CYS A 19 5.26 18.88 -6.84
C CYS A 19 6.67 18.91 -6.23
N SER A 20 7.14 20.10 -5.85
CA SER A 20 8.30 20.20 -4.98
C SER A 20 7.88 19.66 -3.63
N GLN A 21 8.48 18.53 -3.23
CA GLN A 21 8.36 18.03 -1.86
C GLN A 21 8.85 19.17 -0.93
N PRO A 22 8.00 19.67 -0.04
CA PRO A 22 8.48 20.63 0.95
C PRO A 22 9.47 19.88 1.86
N ALA A 23 10.64 20.47 2.05
CA ALA A 23 11.58 20.02 3.06
C ALA A 23 10.86 19.91 4.41
N ALA A 24 11.10 18.83 5.14
CA ALA A 24 10.51 18.56 6.45
C ALA A 24 10.67 19.80 7.35
N GLN A 25 9.56 20.48 7.63
CA GLN A 25 9.55 21.56 8.62
C GLN A 25 9.30 20.91 9.97
N ALA A 26 10.17 21.19 10.93
CA ALA A 26 9.95 20.85 12.33
C ALA A 26 8.60 21.43 12.78
N GLY A 27 7.62 20.53 13.02
CA GLY A 27 6.29 20.89 13.48
C GLY A 27 5.24 21.08 12.38
N GLY A 28 4.54 20.02 11.97
CA GLY A 28 3.33 20.08 11.17
C GLY A 28 3.54 19.97 9.65
N GLY A 29 4.56 19.25 9.20
CA GLY A 29 4.79 18.96 7.79
C GLY A 29 3.87 17.86 7.27
N GLY A 30 3.28 18.08 6.07
CA GLY A 30 2.69 16.98 5.31
C GLY A 30 3.78 16.01 4.86
N GLY A 31 3.58 14.72 5.08
CA GLY A 31 4.48 13.65 4.68
C GLY A 31 3.75 12.56 3.90
N THR A 32 4.44 11.47 3.62
CA THR A 32 3.88 10.32 2.93
C THR A 32 3.12 9.39 3.89
N ILE A 33 2.22 8.60 3.33
CA ILE A 33 1.67 7.41 3.97
C ILE A 33 2.45 6.23 3.42
N ASP A 34 3.30 5.65 4.26
CA ASP A 34 4.12 4.49 3.90
C ASP A 34 3.65 3.26 4.67
N ALA A 35 4.08 2.09 4.23
CA ALA A 35 3.78 0.86 4.93
C ALA A 35 4.92 -0.18 4.85
N ILE A 36 4.99 -1.02 5.88
CA ILE A 36 5.85 -2.20 5.95
C ILE A 36 4.96 -3.38 6.29
N ASN A 37 4.94 -4.37 5.42
CA ASN A 37 4.18 -5.59 5.62
C ASN A 37 5.09 -6.72 6.09
N HIS A 38 4.93 -7.13 7.35
CA HIS A 38 5.70 -8.20 7.99
C HIS A 38 5.07 -9.58 7.83
N THR A 39 3.93 -9.68 7.13
CA THR A 39 3.12 -10.88 7.04
C THR A 39 3.27 -11.58 5.68
N LYS A 40 2.81 -12.81 5.61
CA LYS A 40 2.71 -13.58 4.35
C LYS A 40 1.51 -13.19 3.46
N TRP A 41 0.61 -12.36 3.97
CA TRP A 41 -0.56 -11.86 3.25
C TRP A 41 -0.21 -10.61 2.44
N ALA A 42 -0.86 -10.38 1.32
CA ALA A 42 -0.82 -9.08 0.67
C ALA A 42 -1.73 -8.10 1.42
N ILE A 43 -1.34 -6.85 1.49
CA ILE A 43 -2.23 -5.74 1.85
C ILE A 43 -2.72 -5.15 0.54
N ASN A 44 -3.97 -5.45 0.19
CA ASN A 44 -4.54 -5.06 -1.10
C ASN A 44 -4.83 -3.56 -1.18
N HIS A 45 -5.25 -2.99 -0.08
CA HIS A 45 -5.36 -1.54 0.15
C HIS A 45 -5.35 -1.25 1.64
N PHE A 46 -5.03 -0.03 1.99
CA PHE A 46 -5.19 0.47 3.35
C PHE A 46 -5.42 1.98 3.37
N SER A 47 -5.90 2.48 4.51
CA SER A 47 -6.02 3.91 4.76
C SER A 47 -5.65 4.24 6.21
N VAL A 48 -5.24 5.48 6.41
CA VAL A 48 -4.98 6.09 7.71
C VAL A 48 -5.94 7.25 7.87
N ASP A 49 -6.83 7.20 8.86
CA ASP A 49 -7.90 8.20 9.08
C ASP A 49 -8.67 8.53 7.79
N ASN A 50 -9.04 7.51 7.01
CA ASN A 50 -9.69 7.58 5.70
C ASN A 50 -8.83 8.19 4.56
N GLN A 51 -7.56 8.49 4.79
CA GLN A 51 -6.65 8.87 3.71
C GLN A 51 -5.99 7.61 3.14
N SER A 52 -6.13 7.40 1.83
CA SER A 52 -5.57 6.24 1.15
C SER A 52 -4.04 6.22 1.23
N GLY A 53 -3.50 5.06 1.58
CA GLY A 53 -2.09 4.75 1.41
C GLY A 53 -1.74 4.44 -0.05
N ILE A 54 -1.18 3.27 -0.29
CA ILE A 54 -0.99 2.76 -1.66
C ILE A 54 -1.84 1.52 -1.88
N ASP A 55 -2.00 1.16 -3.15
CA ASP A 55 -2.96 0.14 -3.56
C ASP A 55 -2.62 -1.26 -3.08
N ILE A 56 -1.36 -1.71 -3.27
CA ILE A 56 -0.97 -3.09 -2.91
C ILE A 56 0.43 -3.12 -2.32
N ILE A 57 0.57 -3.80 -1.16
CA ILE A 57 1.88 -4.13 -0.59
C ILE A 57 1.99 -5.64 -0.52
N GLY A 58 2.97 -6.19 -1.22
CA GLY A 58 3.22 -7.63 -1.21
C GLY A 58 3.68 -8.15 0.16
N PRO A 59 3.68 -9.49 0.33
CA PRO A 59 4.19 -10.11 1.54
C PRO A 59 5.65 -9.74 1.82
N PHE A 60 5.95 -9.42 3.07
CA PHE A 60 7.32 -9.14 3.51
C PHE A 60 8.00 -8.03 2.72
N GLN A 61 7.24 -6.99 2.38
CA GLN A 61 7.71 -5.86 1.58
C GLN A 61 7.36 -4.54 2.25
N GLY A 62 8.15 -3.52 1.94
CA GLY A 62 7.80 -2.13 2.17
C GLY A 62 7.24 -1.52 0.89
N GLY A 63 6.45 -0.51 1.05
CA GLY A 63 5.93 0.31 -0.01
C GLY A 63 5.39 1.60 0.56
N GLY A 64 5.09 2.54 -0.30
CA GLY A 64 4.60 3.83 0.16
C GLY A 64 4.47 4.81 -0.99
N GLY A 65 4.04 6.01 -0.66
CA GLY A 65 3.89 7.10 -1.60
C GLY A 65 2.48 7.68 -1.65
N GLY A 66 1.59 7.24 -0.77
CA GLY A 66 0.33 7.95 -0.55
C GLY A 66 0.65 9.37 -0.11
N CYS A 67 0.26 10.39 -0.90
CA CYS A 67 0.48 11.78 -0.52
C CYS A 67 -0.57 12.20 0.49
N CYS A 68 -0.27 12.88 1.27
CA CYS A 68 -0.04 14.12 2.02
C CYS A 68 -0.68 13.96 3.38
N TYR A 69 -0.23 12.99 4.17
CA TYR A 69 -0.65 12.84 5.56
C TYR A 69 -0.04 13.95 6.41
N SER A 70 -0.89 14.74 7.04
CA SER A 70 -0.45 15.81 7.95
C SER A 70 -0.56 15.33 9.38
N VAL A 71 0.59 15.09 10.00
CA VAL A 71 0.65 14.85 11.44
C VAL A 71 0.47 16.18 12.17
N PRO A 72 -0.30 16.24 13.25
CA PRO A 72 -0.41 17.47 14.05
C PRO A 72 0.95 18.04 14.46
N ALA A 73 1.08 19.38 14.51
CA ALA A 73 2.33 20.04 14.84
C ALA A 73 2.87 19.70 16.25
N ARG A 74 2.00 19.24 17.14
CA ARG A 74 2.37 18.84 18.51
C ARG A 74 1.71 17.50 18.84
N TRP A 75 2.51 16.59 19.36
CA TRP A 75 1.98 15.38 19.95
C TRP A 75 1.26 15.69 21.28
N VAL A 76 0.18 14.99 21.53
CA VAL A 76 -0.53 15.04 22.81
C VAL A 76 -0.79 13.62 23.31
N PRO A 77 -0.74 13.38 24.64
CA PRO A 77 -1.04 12.08 25.22
C PRO A 77 -2.42 11.55 24.77
N GLY A 78 -2.46 10.29 24.38
CA GLY A 78 -3.71 9.65 23.91
C GLY A 78 -4.00 9.86 22.42
N MET A 79 -3.10 10.47 21.67
CA MET A 79 -3.22 10.58 20.21
C MET A 79 -3.27 9.21 19.56
N THR A 80 -4.26 8.99 18.70
CA THR A 80 -4.46 7.72 17.97
C THR A 80 -4.73 8.00 16.51
N VAL A 81 -4.56 6.97 15.68
CA VAL A 81 -4.99 6.93 14.29
C VAL A 81 -5.77 5.65 14.04
N ARG A 82 -6.73 5.72 13.13
CA ARG A 82 -7.48 4.57 12.65
C ARG A 82 -6.85 4.04 11.37
N ILE A 83 -6.54 2.75 11.36
CA ILE A 83 -6.05 2.03 10.20
C ILE A 83 -7.14 1.09 9.73
N ASP A 84 -7.58 1.22 8.49
CA ASP A 84 -8.46 0.29 7.81
C ASP A 84 -7.66 -0.39 6.69
N TRP A 85 -7.78 -1.73 6.55
CA TRP A 85 -7.06 -2.45 5.50
C TRP A 85 -7.77 -3.73 5.05
N GLU A 86 -7.48 -4.15 3.83
CA GLU A 86 -7.83 -5.48 3.31
C GLU A 86 -6.58 -6.33 3.18
N ALA A 87 -6.55 -7.45 3.88
CA ALA A 87 -5.54 -8.49 3.69
C ALA A 87 -6.07 -9.58 2.75
N GLY A 88 -5.21 -10.15 1.92
CA GLY A 88 -5.58 -11.18 0.97
C GLY A 88 -4.42 -12.08 0.55
N VAL A 89 -4.70 -13.01 -0.37
CA VAL A 89 -3.70 -13.91 -0.94
C VAL A 89 -2.86 -13.14 -1.97
N ALA A 90 -1.54 -13.13 -1.79
CA ALA A 90 -0.63 -12.46 -2.73
C ALA A 90 -0.37 -13.32 -3.97
N TYR A 91 -0.07 -14.59 -3.77
CA TYR A 91 0.30 -15.51 -4.83
C TYR A 91 -0.50 -16.80 -4.75
N ALA A 92 -0.77 -17.42 -5.90
CA ALA A 92 -1.47 -18.72 -5.97
C ALA A 92 -0.75 -19.82 -5.20
N SER A 93 0.59 -19.76 -5.13
CA SER A 93 1.45 -20.66 -4.35
C SER A 93 1.23 -20.58 -2.85
N ASP A 94 0.66 -19.50 -2.35
CA ASP A 94 0.43 -19.30 -0.91
C ASP A 94 -0.78 -20.09 -0.41
N VAL A 95 -1.54 -20.69 -1.33
CA VAL A 95 -2.70 -21.52 -1.04
C VAL A 95 -2.48 -22.90 -1.68
N PRO A 96 -1.66 -23.76 -1.08
CA PRO A 96 -1.27 -25.06 -1.67
C PRO A 96 -2.47 -25.97 -1.94
N ASP A 97 -3.52 -25.88 -1.14
CA ASP A 97 -4.76 -26.67 -1.32
C ASP A 97 -5.68 -26.11 -2.42
N LEU A 98 -5.28 -25.02 -3.06
CA LEU A 98 -6.06 -24.37 -4.12
C LEU A 98 -5.16 -23.98 -5.31
N PRO A 99 -4.58 -24.96 -6.01
CA PRO A 99 -3.68 -24.67 -7.14
C PRO A 99 -4.43 -23.96 -8.27
N ALA A 100 -3.75 -23.03 -8.91
CA ALA A 100 -4.30 -22.32 -10.07
C ALA A 100 -4.52 -23.30 -11.24
N PRO A 101 -5.62 -23.17 -11.98
CA PRO A 101 -5.84 -23.97 -13.19
C PRO A 101 -4.73 -23.75 -14.22
N THR A 102 -4.25 -24.82 -14.81
CA THR A 102 -3.24 -24.75 -15.89
C THR A 102 -3.90 -24.34 -17.19
N ARG A 103 -3.36 -23.31 -17.82
CA ARG A 103 -3.83 -22.87 -19.13
C ARG A 103 -3.47 -23.92 -20.19
N PRO A 104 -4.42 -24.37 -21.04
CA PRO A 104 -4.12 -25.27 -22.12
C PRO A 104 -3.16 -24.64 -23.14
N ILE A 105 -2.34 -25.48 -23.76
CA ILE A 105 -1.40 -25.11 -24.80
C ILE A 105 -1.97 -25.57 -26.14
N TYR A 106 -2.00 -24.66 -27.13
CA TYR A 106 -2.42 -25.03 -28.48
C TYR A 106 -1.44 -26.04 -29.10
N LYS A 107 -1.94 -27.19 -29.55
CA LYS A 107 -1.15 -28.31 -30.11
C LYS A 107 -1.56 -28.63 -31.55
N GLY A 108 -2.21 -27.70 -32.25
CA GLY A 108 -2.71 -27.92 -33.61
C GLY A 108 -4.10 -28.56 -33.67
N GLN A 109 -4.87 -28.64 -32.55
CA GLN A 109 -6.24 -29.10 -32.54
C GLN A 109 -7.14 -28.17 -33.38
N ASN A 110 -8.28 -28.70 -33.84
CA ASN A 110 -9.24 -27.90 -34.59
C ASN A 110 -9.90 -26.81 -33.71
N ASN A 111 -10.50 -25.82 -34.37
CA ASN A 111 -11.07 -24.65 -33.69
C ASN A 111 -12.15 -25.01 -32.64
N LYS A 112 -12.93 -26.07 -32.86
CA LYS A 112 -13.97 -26.49 -31.94
C LYS A 112 -13.36 -27.04 -30.65
N GLU A 113 -12.43 -27.98 -30.78
CA GLU A 113 -11.71 -28.58 -29.62
C GLU A 113 -10.98 -27.51 -28.82
N TRP A 114 -10.26 -26.61 -29.51
CA TRP A 114 -9.57 -25.51 -28.86
C TRP A 114 -10.52 -24.61 -28.07
N THR A 115 -11.67 -24.25 -28.66
CA THR A 115 -12.70 -23.44 -28.02
C THR A 115 -13.27 -24.12 -26.79
N GLU A 116 -13.50 -25.42 -26.83
CA GLU A 116 -13.99 -26.21 -25.69
C GLU A 116 -12.96 -26.25 -24.56
N GLU A 117 -11.68 -26.49 -24.84
CA GLU A 117 -10.60 -26.49 -23.87
C GLU A 117 -10.44 -25.12 -23.18
N ILE A 118 -10.42 -24.04 -23.95
CA ILE A 118 -10.35 -22.68 -23.41
C ILE A 118 -11.58 -22.34 -22.57
N SER A 119 -12.75 -22.75 -23.00
CA SER A 119 -14.00 -22.53 -22.24
C SER A 119 -13.99 -23.27 -20.90
N LYS A 120 -13.48 -24.51 -20.88
CA LYS A 120 -13.30 -25.29 -19.65
C LYS A 120 -12.31 -24.60 -18.71
N TYR A 121 -11.16 -24.20 -19.22
CA TYR A 121 -10.16 -23.45 -18.47
C TYR A 121 -10.73 -22.15 -17.86
N ASN A 122 -11.46 -21.37 -18.65
CA ASN A 122 -12.06 -20.12 -18.18
C ASN A 122 -13.08 -20.33 -17.07
N ARG A 123 -13.89 -21.39 -17.14
CA ARG A 123 -14.81 -21.80 -16.06
C ARG A 123 -14.05 -22.18 -14.78
N GLN A 124 -13.02 -23.01 -14.90
CA GLN A 124 -12.20 -23.42 -13.76
C GLN A 124 -11.49 -22.23 -13.12
N ARG A 125 -10.93 -21.32 -13.95
CA ARG A 125 -10.30 -20.08 -13.51
C ARG A 125 -11.27 -19.17 -12.77
N SER A 126 -12.50 -19.02 -13.27
CA SER A 126 -13.55 -18.23 -12.59
C SER A 126 -13.87 -18.77 -11.20
N VAL A 127 -14.03 -20.10 -11.06
CA VAL A 127 -14.26 -20.73 -9.77
C VAL A 127 -13.07 -20.55 -8.82
N TRP A 128 -11.85 -20.70 -9.35
CA TRP A 128 -10.62 -20.50 -8.60
C TRP A 128 -10.51 -19.06 -8.08
N TYR A 129 -10.76 -18.06 -8.92
CA TYR A 129 -10.75 -16.65 -8.49
C TYR A 129 -11.77 -16.35 -7.39
N LYS A 130 -12.97 -16.93 -7.45
CA LYS A 130 -13.95 -16.79 -6.38
C LYS A 130 -13.43 -17.32 -5.05
N LYS A 131 -12.74 -18.47 -5.05
CA LYS A 131 -12.14 -19.05 -3.85
C LYS A 131 -10.97 -18.21 -3.32
N ILE A 132 -10.11 -17.67 -4.20
CA ILE A 132 -9.03 -16.75 -3.81
C ILE A 132 -9.61 -15.47 -3.21
N ASN A 133 -10.62 -14.89 -3.83
CA ASN A 133 -11.25 -13.67 -3.31
C ASN A 133 -11.97 -13.91 -1.98
N ALA A 134 -12.44 -15.12 -1.70
CA ALA A 134 -13.02 -15.47 -0.41
C ALA A 134 -12.00 -15.49 0.75
N GLN A 135 -10.69 -15.48 0.44
CA GLN A 135 -9.63 -15.36 1.46
C GLN A 135 -9.37 -13.91 1.88
N LYS A 136 -9.98 -12.94 1.22
CA LYS A 136 -9.86 -11.53 1.59
C LYS A 136 -10.52 -11.25 2.92
N ARG A 137 -9.83 -10.47 3.75
CA ARG A 137 -10.29 -10.08 5.08
C ARG A 137 -10.18 -8.57 5.24
N GLN A 138 -11.28 -7.97 5.70
CA GLN A 138 -11.32 -6.55 6.04
C GLN A 138 -11.02 -6.37 7.52
N HIS A 139 -10.19 -5.40 7.82
CA HIS A 139 -9.78 -5.08 9.18
C HIS A 139 -9.86 -3.59 9.44
N SER A 140 -10.07 -3.26 10.71
CA SER A 140 -10.04 -1.89 11.22
C SER A 140 -9.46 -1.90 12.63
N LYS A 141 -8.48 -1.04 12.88
CA LYS A 141 -7.88 -0.92 14.21
C LYS A 141 -7.48 0.53 14.49
N THR A 142 -7.80 1.00 15.69
CA THR A 142 -7.29 2.28 16.21
C THR A 142 -6.06 2.00 17.05
N VAL A 143 -4.95 2.66 16.73
CA VAL A 143 -3.67 2.46 17.39
C VAL A 143 -3.07 3.77 17.88
N PRO A 144 -2.29 3.76 18.98
CA PRO A 144 -1.65 4.97 19.46
C PRO A 144 -0.56 5.44 18.49
N VAL A 145 -0.46 6.75 18.32
CA VAL A 145 0.68 7.39 17.65
C VAL A 145 1.79 7.58 18.70
N PRO A 146 2.99 7.04 18.46
CA PRO A 146 4.12 7.25 19.38
C PRO A 146 4.44 8.73 19.57
N ASP A 147 4.97 9.04 20.75
CA ASP A 147 5.45 10.41 21.07
C ASP A 147 6.57 10.81 20.09
N TYR A 148 6.37 11.89 19.38
CA TYR A 148 7.34 12.48 18.47
C TYR A 148 7.79 13.88 18.93
N THR A 149 7.60 14.22 20.20
CA THR A 149 8.03 15.51 20.76
C THR A 149 9.53 15.71 20.55
N GLY A 150 9.91 16.81 19.94
CA GLY A 150 11.33 17.13 19.64
C GLY A 150 11.96 16.30 18.53
N GLN A 151 11.16 15.58 17.74
CA GLN A 151 11.61 14.79 16.59
C GLN A 151 11.11 15.38 15.29
N ASP A 152 11.84 15.15 14.21
CA ASP A 152 11.36 15.40 12.87
C ASP A 152 10.29 14.37 12.49
N VAL A 153 9.26 14.82 11.78
CA VAL A 153 8.12 14.03 11.35
C VAL A 153 8.04 13.98 9.83
N CYS A 154 8.03 12.79 9.24
CA CYS A 154 8.04 12.58 7.79
C CYS A 154 6.76 11.91 7.25
N GLY A 155 5.63 12.12 7.90
CA GLY A 155 4.37 11.47 7.57
C GLY A 155 4.07 10.32 8.53
N ILE A 156 3.49 9.25 8.02
CA ILE A 156 3.15 8.07 8.83
C ILE A 156 3.52 6.78 8.10
N THR A 157 4.18 5.86 8.79
CA THR A 157 4.45 4.51 8.31
C THR A 157 3.63 3.51 9.11
N VAL A 158 2.81 2.70 8.41
CA VAL A 158 2.02 1.62 9.01
C VAL A 158 2.78 0.31 8.91
N HIS A 159 2.92 -0.41 10.01
CA HIS A 159 3.49 -1.76 10.09
C HIS A 159 2.37 -2.77 10.25
N PHE A 160 2.15 -3.61 9.23
CA PHE A 160 1.21 -4.72 9.28
C PHE A 160 1.92 -5.94 9.86
N LEU A 161 1.46 -6.41 11.01
CA LEU A 161 2.07 -7.45 11.81
C LEU A 161 1.23 -8.74 11.77
N PRO A 162 1.79 -9.91 12.15
CA PRO A 162 1.01 -11.12 12.36
C PRO A 162 -0.17 -10.91 13.29
N CYS A 163 -1.16 -11.79 13.18
CA CYS A 163 -2.41 -11.72 13.96
C CYS A 163 -3.27 -10.50 13.69
N ASP A 164 -3.21 -9.98 12.47
CA ASP A 164 -3.95 -8.79 12.06
C ASP A 164 -3.72 -7.60 13.01
N ASP A 165 -2.48 -7.49 13.51
CA ASP A 165 -2.04 -6.37 14.33
C ASP A 165 -1.35 -5.29 13.48
N VAL A 166 -1.38 -4.06 13.98
CA VAL A 166 -0.72 -2.93 13.33
C VAL A 166 -0.03 -2.03 14.34
N LYS A 167 1.09 -1.44 13.92
CA LYS A 167 1.78 -0.35 14.62
C LYS A 167 2.02 0.79 13.66
N VAL A 168 2.23 1.98 14.18
CA VAL A 168 2.56 3.15 13.37
C VAL A 168 3.79 3.87 13.91
N THR A 169 4.48 4.60 13.03
CA THR A 169 5.52 5.54 13.42
C THR A 169 5.49 6.75 12.49
N THR A 170 5.95 7.89 12.99
CA THR A 170 6.10 9.15 12.22
C THR A 170 7.55 9.47 11.92
N SER A 171 8.45 8.54 12.21
CA SER A 171 9.90 8.70 12.11
C SER A 171 10.38 8.98 10.70
N CYS A 172 11.32 9.90 10.56
CA CYS A 172 12.03 10.18 9.31
C CYS A 172 13.18 9.18 9.02
N TYR A 173 13.49 8.29 9.93
CA TYR A 173 14.50 7.26 9.69
C TYR A 173 13.97 6.16 8.77
N THR A 174 14.85 5.60 7.95
CA THR A 174 14.52 4.46 7.09
C THR A 174 14.39 3.17 7.91
N TYR A 175 13.38 2.36 7.60
CA TYR A 175 13.20 1.03 8.20
C TYR A 175 14.48 0.19 8.06
N GLY A 176 14.83 -0.49 9.14
CA GLY A 176 16.07 -1.27 9.24
C GLY A 176 17.29 -0.47 9.71
N SER A 177 17.24 0.86 9.77
CA SER A 177 18.33 1.65 10.34
C SER A 177 18.36 1.55 11.88
N PRO A 178 19.51 1.76 12.51
CA PRO A 178 19.63 1.70 13.98
C PRO A 178 18.72 2.67 14.73
N ALA A 179 18.40 3.82 14.14
CA ALA A 179 17.56 4.84 14.75
C ALA A 179 16.05 4.65 14.48
N TYR A 180 15.66 3.72 13.58
CA TYR A 180 14.24 3.47 13.31
C TYR A 180 13.57 2.84 14.54
N PRO A 181 12.39 3.32 14.98
CA PRO A 181 11.83 2.92 16.28
C PRO A 181 11.25 1.49 16.30
N ILE A 182 10.74 0.99 15.17
CA ILE A 182 10.13 -0.35 15.07
C ILE A 182 11.18 -1.34 14.59
N LYS A 183 11.50 -2.35 15.41
CA LYS A 183 12.62 -3.29 15.20
C LYS A 183 12.21 -4.67 14.70
N GLU A 184 10.93 -4.90 14.54
CA GLU A 184 10.38 -6.17 14.04
C GLU A 184 11.04 -6.51 12.69
N PRO A 185 11.50 -7.77 12.49
CA PRO A 185 12.10 -8.17 11.22
C PRO A 185 11.06 -8.17 10.12
N ILE A 186 11.46 -7.91 8.88
CA ILE A 186 10.52 -7.86 7.74
C ILE A 186 9.73 -9.17 7.58
N ARG A 187 10.34 -10.33 7.88
CA ARG A 187 9.70 -11.65 7.80
C ARG A 187 9.35 -12.15 9.18
N MET A 188 8.12 -11.92 9.60
CA MET A 188 7.58 -12.48 10.83
C MET A 188 6.79 -13.76 10.53
N LYS A 189 6.86 -14.70 11.48
CA LYS A 189 6.03 -15.91 11.41
C LYS A 189 4.69 -15.63 12.07
N GLU A 190 3.62 -16.10 11.46
CA GLU A 190 2.30 -16.11 12.09
C GLU A 190 2.34 -17.04 13.31
N PRO A 191 1.99 -16.56 14.51
CA PRO A 191 1.83 -17.43 15.66
C PRO A 191 0.73 -18.48 15.42
N LYS A 192 0.81 -19.62 16.11
CA LYS A 192 -0.26 -20.64 16.05
C LYS A 192 -1.56 -20.10 16.65
N ASP A 193 -1.44 -19.35 17.72
CA ASP A 193 -2.54 -18.76 18.47
C ASP A 193 -2.35 -17.22 18.52
N CYS A 194 -3.29 -16.50 17.94
CA CYS A 194 -3.29 -15.05 18.01
C CYS A 194 -3.93 -14.57 19.31
N PRO A 195 -3.39 -13.55 19.99
CA PRO A 195 -4.04 -12.91 21.13
C PRO A 195 -5.43 -12.38 20.71
N ARG A 196 -6.41 -12.59 21.54
CA ARG A 196 -7.77 -12.03 21.36
C ARG A 196 -7.85 -10.66 21.95
#